data_3e04287d39c876421a2e583110faa8d8
#
_entry.id   3e04287d39c876421a2e583110faa8d8
#
_cell.length_a   1.000
_cell.length_b   1.000
_cell.length_c   1.000
_cell.angle_alpha   90.00
_cell.angle_beta   90.00
_cell.angle_gamma   90.00
#
_symmetry.space_group_name_H-M   'P 1'
#
loop_
_entity.id
_entity.type
_entity.pdbx_description
1 polymer ?
#
loop_
_entity_poly.entity_id
_entity_poly.type
_entity_poly.pdbx_seq_one_letter_code
_entity_poly.pdbx_strand_id
1 'polypeptide(L)'
;DKTENTKAGEVYAAKTPYKSWKEFQSRQVTEQELWMLMEEKDTTAIAIVCGKISGHIEVIDIDVKYKAGIDAILMADIQKFYPELFDRLRIHKTPSGGYHIVYRVSGGEVPGNLKLAGRTATEKELEAQKARGVKRPNKEVNFLETRGEGGYILAPPSIGYAIHKDGPIPVITWEERCSLITLCQTYNEIIKVAPTPKPTKTQDSIYDENPFEHFNRVKDPTELM
;
A
#
# COMPACT_ATOMS: atom_id res chain seq x y z
N ASP A 1 -23.35 -16.04 -4.06
CA ASP A 1 -24.11 -14.80 -4.00
C ASP A 1 -23.37 -13.76 -3.17
N LYS A 2 -22.53 -12.96 -3.82
CA LYS A 2 -21.69 -11.95 -3.14
C LYS A 2 -21.52 -10.72 -3.99
N THR A 3 -22.60 -10.25 -4.56
CA THR A 3 -22.71 -8.90 -5.07
C THR A 3 -22.92 -7.99 -3.86
N GLU A 4 -21.93 -7.25 -3.45
CA GLU A 4 -22.09 -6.20 -2.45
C GLU A 4 -22.50 -4.91 -3.15
N ASN A 5 -23.66 -4.56 -2.83
CA ASN A 5 -24.34 -3.44 -2.25
C ASN A 5 -23.73 -2.08 -2.42
N THR A 6 -24.42 -1.37 -3.13
CA THR A 6 -25.45 -0.36 -3.04
C THR A 6 -25.09 0.82 -2.15
N LYS A 7 -24.53 1.82 -2.77
CA LYS A 7 -25.00 3.19 -2.55
C LYS A 7 -25.91 3.51 -3.73
N ALA A 8 -27.17 3.80 -3.43
CA ALA A 8 -28.14 4.26 -4.42
C ALA A 8 -28.48 3.28 -5.57
N GLY A 9 -28.58 1.98 -5.32
CA GLY A 9 -29.05 1.04 -6.34
C GLY A 9 -28.00 0.57 -7.36
N GLU A 10 -26.74 0.98 -7.24
CA GLU A 10 -25.66 0.50 -8.11
C GLU A 10 -25.06 -0.80 -7.54
N VAL A 11 -24.91 -1.80 -8.39
CA VAL A 11 -24.28 -3.09 -8.05
C VAL A 11 -22.81 -3.00 -8.40
N TYR A 12 -21.95 -3.20 -7.42
CA TYR A 12 -20.50 -3.24 -7.62
C TYR A 12 -19.98 -4.67 -7.60
N ALA A 13 -18.89 -4.92 -8.31
CA ALA A 13 -18.22 -6.21 -8.28
C ALA A 13 -17.74 -6.53 -6.86
N ALA A 14 -18.05 -7.75 -6.39
CA ALA A 14 -17.55 -8.23 -5.12
C ALA A 14 -16.01 -8.29 -5.13
N LYS A 15 -15.36 -7.75 -4.09
CA LYS A 15 -13.90 -7.79 -3.95
C LYS A 15 -13.39 -9.13 -3.38
N THR A 16 -14.23 -10.15 -3.34
CA THR A 16 -13.87 -11.48 -2.82
C THR A 16 -13.54 -12.41 -3.98
N PRO A 17 -12.32 -12.94 -4.05
CA PRO A 17 -11.97 -13.92 -5.08
C PRO A 17 -12.84 -15.16 -4.99
N TYR A 18 -13.30 -15.67 -6.13
CA TYR A 18 -14.10 -16.89 -6.24
C TYR A 18 -13.32 -18.12 -5.77
N LYS A 19 -12.04 -18.19 -6.12
CA LYS A 19 -11.08 -19.22 -5.66
C LYS A 19 -9.86 -18.56 -5.04
N SER A 20 -9.04 -19.36 -4.35
CA SER A 20 -7.74 -18.85 -3.90
C SER A 20 -6.92 -18.38 -5.10
N TRP A 21 -6.52 -17.13 -5.07
CA TRP A 21 -5.70 -16.50 -6.11
C TRP A 21 -4.20 -16.58 -5.80
N LYS A 22 -3.83 -17.13 -4.63
CA LYS A 22 -2.44 -17.16 -4.16
C LYS A 22 -1.50 -17.90 -5.09
N GLU A 23 -1.97 -18.94 -5.76
CA GLU A 23 -1.18 -19.68 -6.74
C GLU A 23 -0.77 -18.81 -7.94
N PHE A 24 -1.60 -17.85 -8.33
CA PHE A 24 -1.33 -16.91 -9.43
C PHE A 24 -0.32 -15.80 -9.06
N GLN A 25 0.17 -15.78 -7.84
CA GLN A 25 1.33 -14.95 -7.47
C GLN A 25 2.65 -15.57 -7.95
N SER A 26 2.67 -16.88 -8.21
CA SER A 26 3.87 -17.64 -8.60
C SER A 26 3.80 -18.26 -9.99
N ARG A 27 2.61 -18.39 -10.56
CA ARG A 27 2.40 -18.88 -11.92
C ARG A 27 1.35 -18.05 -12.65
N GLN A 28 1.49 -17.96 -13.96
CA GLN A 28 0.45 -17.35 -14.78
C GLN A 28 -0.74 -18.32 -14.94
N VAL A 29 -1.94 -17.74 -15.06
CA VAL A 29 -3.12 -18.47 -15.46
C VAL A 29 -2.96 -18.90 -16.94
N THR A 30 -3.32 -20.13 -17.26
CA THR A 30 -3.38 -20.57 -18.65
C THR A 30 -4.62 -20.00 -19.33
N GLU A 31 -4.61 -19.90 -20.65
CA GLU A 31 -5.76 -19.44 -21.43
C GLU A 31 -7.01 -20.30 -21.15
N GLN A 32 -6.85 -21.62 -21.08
CA GLN A 32 -7.94 -22.54 -20.76
C GLN A 32 -8.51 -22.31 -19.36
N GLU A 33 -7.65 -22.14 -18.35
CA GLU A 33 -8.08 -21.80 -16.98
C GLU A 33 -8.82 -20.45 -16.95
N LEU A 34 -8.32 -19.47 -17.71
CA LEU A 34 -8.97 -18.16 -17.78
C LEU A 34 -10.38 -18.27 -18.35
N TRP A 35 -10.56 -18.99 -19.46
CA TRP A 35 -11.87 -19.24 -20.04
C TRP A 35 -12.80 -19.95 -19.05
N MET A 36 -12.33 -21.00 -18.37
CA MET A 36 -13.12 -21.70 -17.35
C MET A 36 -13.54 -20.79 -16.21
N LEU A 37 -12.65 -19.89 -15.74
CA LEU A 37 -12.97 -18.94 -14.68
C LEU A 37 -13.97 -17.86 -15.14
N MET A 38 -13.93 -17.48 -16.42
CA MET A 38 -14.86 -16.49 -17.00
C MET A 38 -16.25 -17.06 -17.24
N GLU A 39 -16.37 -18.36 -17.51
CA GLU A 39 -17.64 -19.06 -17.72
C GLU A 39 -18.36 -19.39 -16.39
N GLU A 40 -17.69 -19.28 -15.25
CA GLU A 40 -18.32 -19.50 -13.94
C GLU A 40 -19.48 -18.52 -13.75
N LYS A 41 -20.65 -19.05 -13.40
CA LYS A 41 -21.95 -18.35 -13.37
C LYS A 41 -21.95 -17.04 -12.56
N ASP A 42 -21.12 -16.97 -11.54
CA ASP A 42 -21.08 -15.84 -10.60
C ASP A 42 -19.86 -14.93 -10.80
N THR A 43 -19.12 -15.10 -11.91
CA THR A 43 -17.98 -14.24 -12.22
C THR A 43 -18.44 -12.86 -12.65
N THR A 44 -18.20 -11.85 -11.82
CA THR A 44 -18.61 -10.45 -12.04
C THR A 44 -17.44 -9.50 -12.21
N ALA A 45 -16.21 -9.99 -12.02
CA ALA A 45 -15.01 -9.15 -12.02
C ALA A 45 -13.76 -9.89 -12.48
N ILE A 46 -12.85 -9.14 -13.07
CA ILE A 46 -11.52 -9.57 -13.47
C ILE A 46 -10.51 -8.91 -12.54
N ALA A 47 -9.59 -9.71 -11.98
CA ALA A 47 -8.48 -9.21 -11.18
C ALA A 47 -7.16 -9.32 -11.95
N ILE A 48 -6.30 -8.32 -11.78
CA ILE A 48 -4.91 -8.34 -12.25
C ILE A 48 -4.03 -8.53 -11.02
N VAL A 49 -3.28 -9.63 -10.98
CA VAL A 49 -2.23 -9.84 -9.96
C VAL A 49 -1.06 -8.94 -10.30
N CYS A 50 -0.63 -8.11 -9.36
CA CYS A 50 0.48 -7.18 -9.54
C CYS A 50 1.84 -7.85 -9.28
N GLY A 51 2.92 -7.18 -9.69
CA GLY A 51 4.28 -7.61 -9.47
C GLY A 51 4.89 -8.38 -10.65
N LYS A 52 5.94 -9.12 -10.36
CA LYS A 52 6.77 -9.84 -11.34
C LYS A 52 5.96 -10.77 -12.25
N ILE A 53 4.97 -11.46 -11.69
CA ILE A 53 4.15 -12.44 -12.43
C ILE A 53 3.40 -11.84 -13.62
N SER A 54 3.04 -10.56 -13.54
CA SER A 54 2.36 -9.80 -14.59
C SER A 54 3.28 -8.84 -15.34
N GLY A 55 4.60 -9.12 -15.33
CA GLY A 55 5.61 -8.27 -15.98
C GLY A 55 5.80 -6.94 -15.26
N HIS A 56 5.98 -7.01 -13.95
CA HIS A 56 6.23 -5.89 -13.05
C HIS A 56 5.12 -4.82 -13.04
N ILE A 57 3.85 -5.25 -13.13
CA ILE A 57 2.73 -4.33 -12.95
C ILE A 57 2.72 -3.81 -11.52
N GLU A 58 2.66 -2.50 -11.39
CA GLU A 58 2.36 -1.78 -10.15
C GLU A 58 1.22 -0.80 -10.42
N VAL A 59 0.44 -0.51 -9.39
CA VAL A 59 -0.71 0.39 -9.49
C VAL A 59 -0.68 1.38 -8.34
N ILE A 60 -0.87 2.68 -8.61
CA ILE A 60 -1.21 3.65 -7.58
C ILE A 60 -2.73 3.64 -7.43
N ASP A 61 -3.20 3.27 -6.24
CA ASP A 61 -4.61 3.23 -5.85
C ASP A 61 -4.96 4.53 -5.11
N ILE A 62 -5.89 5.30 -5.68
CA ILE A 62 -6.33 6.60 -5.19
C ILE A 62 -7.72 6.44 -4.60
N ASP A 63 -7.85 6.57 -3.28
CA ASP A 63 -9.10 6.37 -2.55
C ASP A 63 -9.69 7.71 -2.07
N VAL A 64 -10.51 8.31 -2.91
CA VAL A 64 -11.13 9.64 -2.67
C VAL A 64 -12.09 9.68 -1.48
N LYS A 65 -12.57 8.52 -0.99
CA LYS A 65 -13.46 8.48 0.17
C LYS A 65 -12.80 8.97 1.45
N TYR A 66 -11.47 8.85 1.54
CA TYR A 66 -10.71 9.31 2.69
C TYR A 66 -10.17 10.73 2.54
N LYS A 67 -10.03 11.22 1.30
CA LYS A 67 -9.61 12.59 1.01
C LYS A 67 -10.22 13.04 -0.32
N ALA A 68 -11.33 13.80 -0.24
CA ALA A 68 -12.01 14.33 -1.42
C ALA A 68 -11.08 15.24 -2.21
N GLY A 69 -11.10 15.11 -3.54
CA GLY A 69 -10.33 15.95 -4.46
C GLY A 69 -8.85 15.59 -4.59
N ILE A 70 -8.34 14.61 -3.85
CA ILE A 70 -6.93 14.18 -3.96
C ILE A 70 -6.59 13.65 -5.35
N ASP A 71 -7.55 13.03 -6.02
CA ASP A 71 -7.44 12.54 -7.38
C ASP A 71 -7.15 13.68 -8.37
N ALA A 72 -7.95 14.74 -8.34
CA ALA A 72 -7.79 15.90 -9.22
C ALA A 72 -6.44 16.62 -8.96
N ILE A 73 -6.09 16.80 -7.69
CA ILE A 73 -4.84 17.44 -7.28
C ILE A 73 -3.63 16.61 -7.76
N LEU A 74 -3.62 15.31 -7.47
CA LEU A 74 -2.51 14.42 -7.85
C LEU A 74 -2.36 14.36 -9.38
N MET A 75 -3.44 14.20 -10.13
CA MET A 75 -3.38 14.16 -11.59
C MET A 75 -2.87 15.48 -12.18
N ALA A 76 -3.31 16.62 -11.65
CA ALA A 76 -2.83 17.94 -12.08
C ALA A 76 -1.32 18.10 -11.79
N ASP A 77 -0.85 17.64 -10.64
CA ASP A 77 0.56 17.73 -10.29
C ASP A 77 1.41 16.76 -11.10
N ILE A 78 0.94 15.52 -11.38
CA ILE A 78 1.64 14.62 -12.31
C ILE A 78 1.74 15.27 -13.69
N GLN A 79 0.65 15.83 -14.21
CA GLN A 79 0.64 16.50 -15.51
C GLN A 79 1.57 17.70 -15.56
N LYS A 80 1.63 18.47 -14.48
CA LYS A 80 2.47 19.66 -14.35
C LYS A 80 3.96 19.34 -14.29
N PHE A 81 4.35 18.36 -13.45
CA PHE A 81 5.75 18.05 -13.16
C PHE A 81 6.35 16.97 -14.07
N TYR A 82 5.48 16.10 -14.62
CA TYR A 82 5.87 14.95 -15.43
C TYR A 82 4.94 14.81 -16.65
N PRO A 83 4.81 15.83 -17.53
CA PRO A 83 3.81 15.83 -18.62
C PRO A 83 3.96 14.64 -19.56
N GLU A 84 5.18 14.31 -20.00
CA GLU A 84 5.42 13.18 -20.91
C GLU A 84 5.06 11.82 -20.27
N LEU A 85 5.27 11.68 -18.96
CA LEU A 85 4.87 10.51 -18.22
C LEU A 85 3.34 10.46 -18.11
N PHE A 86 2.70 11.58 -17.73
CA PHE A 86 1.24 11.66 -17.62
C PHE A 86 0.56 11.27 -18.93
N ASP A 87 1.08 11.71 -20.08
CA ASP A 87 0.49 11.39 -21.39
C ASP A 87 0.48 9.90 -21.71
N ARG A 88 1.43 9.14 -21.17
CA ARG A 88 1.55 7.70 -21.36
C ARG A 88 0.73 6.88 -20.35
N LEU A 89 0.34 7.45 -19.19
CA LEU A 89 -0.32 6.70 -18.13
C LEU A 89 -1.67 6.14 -18.58
N ARG A 90 -1.95 4.92 -18.14
CA ARG A 90 -3.28 4.30 -18.20
C ARG A 90 -3.98 4.47 -16.86
N ILE A 91 -5.22 4.98 -16.88
CA ILE A 91 -5.97 5.29 -15.67
C ILE A 91 -7.34 4.62 -15.74
N HIS A 92 -7.70 3.90 -14.67
CA HIS A 92 -9.02 3.31 -14.50
C HIS A 92 -9.75 4.05 -13.38
N LYS A 93 -11.07 4.26 -13.56
CA LYS A 93 -11.96 4.74 -12.51
C LYS A 93 -12.48 3.56 -11.71
N THR A 94 -12.53 3.71 -10.39
CA THR A 94 -13.05 2.68 -9.48
C THR A 94 -14.50 2.97 -9.08
N PRO A 95 -15.28 1.96 -8.62
CA PRO A 95 -16.68 2.15 -8.22
C PRO A 95 -16.86 3.16 -7.08
N SER A 96 -15.85 3.33 -6.23
CA SER A 96 -15.88 4.29 -5.12
C SER A 96 -15.61 5.75 -5.54
N GLY A 97 -15.43 5.99 -6.85
CA GLY A 97 -15.10 7.29 -7.40
C GLY A 97 -13.60 7.60 -7.42
N GLY A 98 -12.77 6.72 -6.87
CA GLY A 98 -11.31 6.82 -6.94
C GLY A 98 -10.74 6.34 -8.27
N TYR A 99 -9.40 6.17 -8.33
CA TYR A 99 -8.71 5.81 -9.56
C TYR A 99 -7.56 4.85 -9.31
N HIS A 100 -7.26 4.04 -10.32
CA HIS A 100 -6.06 3.24 -10.44
C HIS A 100 -5.17 3.80 -11.55
N ILE A 101 -3.95 4.22 -11.24
CA ILE A 101 -2.92 4.53 -12.23
C ILE A 101 -2.11 3.25 -12.44
N VAL A 102 -2.18 2.67 -13.65
CA VAL A 102 -1.64 1.34 -13.96
C VAL A 102 -0.41 1.47 -14.85
N TYR A 103 0.70 0.86 -14.45
CA TYR A 103 1.96 0.87 -15.21
C TYR A 103 2.79 -0.39 -14.95
N ARG A 104 3.80 -0.62 -15.79
CA ARG A 104 4.86 -1.61 -15.60
C ARG A 104 6.15 -0.90 -15.24
N VAL A 105 6.97 -1.50 -14.41
CA VAL A 105 8.26 -0.94 -14.01
C VAL A 105 9.39 -1.66 -14.72
N SER A 106 10.34 -0.92 -15.28
CA SER A 106 11.59 -1.43 -15.82
C SER A 106 12.79 -0.93 -14.98
N GLY A 107 13.86 -1.71 -14.95
CA GLY A 107 15.09 -1.33 -14.25
C GLY A 107 15.07 -1.51 -12.73
N GLY A 108 14.04 -2.17 -12.19
CA GLY A 108 13.93 -2.46 -10.76
C GLY A 108 12.84 -3.48 -10.45
N GLU A 109 12.83 -3.97 -9.22
CA GLU A 109 11.80 -4.89 -8.75
C GLU A 109 10.69 -4.12 -8.02
N VAL A 110 9.44 -4.39 -8.39
CA VAL A 110 8.27 -3.82 -7.72
C VAL A 110 8.18 -4.39 -6.30
N PRO A 111 8.20 -3.55 -5.26
CA PRO A 111 8.03 -4.03 -3.89
C PRO A 111 6.58 -4.46 -3.63
N GLY A 112 6.32 -5.02 -2.44
CA GLY A 112 4.96 -5.23 -1.95
C GLY A 112 4.17 -3.92 -1.84
N ASN A 113 2.90 -4.02 -1.43
CA ASN A 113 2.04 -2.84 -1.30
C ASN A 113 2.63 -1.79 -0.34
N LEU A 114 2.67 -0.54 -0.77
CA LEU A 114 3.17 0.59 0.01
C LEU A 114 2.02 1.53 0.38
N LYS A 115 2.04 2.04 1.59
CA LYS A 115 1.20 3.16 2.03
C LYS A 115 1.95 4.45 1.73
N LEU A 116 1.44 5.27 0.83
CA LEU A 116 2.12 6.47 0.36
C LEU A 116 1.67 7.71 1.11
N ALA A 117 0.35 7.89 1.22
CA ALA A 117 -0.21 9.01 1.94
C ALA A 117 -1.49 8.60 2.68
N GLY A 118 -1.62 9.13 3.88
CA GLY A 118 -2.75 8.88 4.76
C GLY A 118 -2.94 10.00 5.75
N ARG A 119 -3.98 9.89 6.56
CA ARG A 119 -4.28 10.78 7.68
C ARG A 119 -4.80 10.00 8.88
N THR A 120 -4.90 10.65 10.01
CA THR A 120 -5.59 10.08 11.17
C THR A 120 -7.06 9.83 10.84
N ALA A 121 -7.59 8.67 11.25
CA ALA A 121 -8.99 8.34 11.10
C ALA A 121 -9.86 9.24 11.98
N THR A 122 -10.99 9.68 11.47
CA THR A 122 -11.98 10.42 12.25
C THR A 122 -12.71 9.49 13.24
N GLU A 123 -13.31 10.05 14.28
CA GLU A 123 -14.11 9.26 15.25
C GLU A 123 -15.20 8.47 14.54
N LYS A 124 -15.90 9.07 13.58
CA LYS A 124 -16.93 8.41 12.77
C LYS A 124 -16.39 7.20 11.99
N GLU A 125 -15.18 7.31 11.46
CA GLU A 125 -14.53 6.18 10.74
C GLU A 125 -14.13 5.06 11.71
N LEU A 126 -13.65 5.41 12.92
CA LEU A 126 -13.35 4.44 13.96
C LEU A 126 -14.60 3.70 14.43
N GLU A 127 -15.72 4.43 14.64
CA GLU A 127 -17.00 3.85 15.00
C GLU A 127 -17.54 2.94 13.88
N ALA A 128 -17.46 3.37 12.63
CA ALA A 128 -17.85 2.55 11.49
C ALA A 128 -17.03 1.26 11.37
N GLN A 129 -15.75 1.29 11.69
CA GLN A 129 -14.91 0.09 11.75
C GLN A 129 -15.36 -0.85 12.88
N LYS A 130 -15.65 -0.30 14.08
CA LYS A 130 -16.18 -1.08 15.22
C LYS A 130 -17.51 -1.72 14.89
N ALA A 131 -18.43 -0.98 14.26
CA ALA A 131 -19.73 -1.48 13.84
C ALA A 131 -19.64 -2.64 12.84
N ARG A 132 -18.57 -2.70 12.04
CA ARG A 132 -18.25 -3.83 11.14
C ARG A 132 -17.54 -5.00 11.84
N GLY A 133 -17.39 -4.96 13.16
CA GLY A 133 -16.75 -6.02 13.93
C GLY A 133 -15.22 -5.98 13.95
N VAL A 134 -14.60 -4.88 13.54
CA VAL A 134 -13.13 -4.74 13.59
C VAL A 134 -12.70 -4.57 15.05
N LYS A 135 -12.09 -5.61 15.63
CA LYS A 135 -11.66 -5.62 17.04
C LYS A 135 -10.64 -4.53 17.40
N ARG A 136 -9.77 -4.19 16.45
CA ARG A 136 -8.75 -3.13 16.60
C ARG A 136 -8.86 -2.16 15.42
N PRO A 137 -9.68 -1.11 15.52
CA PRO A 137 -9.84 -0.13 14.45
C PRO A 137 -8.52 0.53 14.09
N ASN A 138 -8.27 0.69 12.80
CA ASN A 138 -7.12 1.39 12.31
C ASN A 138 -7.24 2.88 12.62
N LYS A 139 -6.29 3.43 13.35
CA LYS A 139 -6.22 4.86 13.68
C LYS A 139 -5.81 5.73 12.50
N GLU A 140 -5.34 5.11 11.44
CA GLU A 140 -4.90 5.77 10.21
C GLU A 140 -5.69 5.22 9.03
N VAL A 141 -6.04 6.08 8.10
CA VAL A 141 -6.62 5.74 6.80
C VAL A 141 -5.68 6.20 5.70
N ASN A 142 -5.46 5.34 4.72
CA ASN A 142 -4.61 5.67 3.58
C ASN A 142 -5.50 6.02 2.39
N PHE A 143 -5.17 7.10 1.70
CA PHE A 143 -5.86 7.54 0.50
C PHE A 143 -5.00 7.43 -0.77
N LEU A 144 -3.67 7.20 -0.61
CA LEU A 144 -2.77 6.81 -1.68
C LEU A 144 -1.96 5.59 -1.23
N GLU A 145 -2.07 4.52 -1.99
CA GLU A 145 -1.33 3.27 -1.75
C GLU A 145 -0.77 2.74 -3.08
N THR A 146 0.22 1.85 -3.03
CA THR A 146 0.52 1.00 -4.19
C THR A 146 -0.08 -0.38 -4.03
N ARG A 147 -0.40 -1.00 -5.16
CA ARG A 147 -0.61 -2.43 -5.30
C ARG A 147 0.57 -2.97 -6.11
N GLY A 148 1.49 -3.61 -5.43
CA GLY A 148 2.74 -4.13 -5.96
C GLY A 148 2.83 -5.64 -5.87
N GLU A 149 4.05 -6.17 -5.65
CA GLU A 149 4.31 -7.61 -5.59
C GLU A 149 3.37 -8.31 -4.59
N GLY A 150 2.70 -9.36 -5.06
CA GLY A 150 1.75 -10.12 -4.27
C GLY A 150 0.42 -9.42 -3.98
N GLY A 151 0.19 -8.21 -4.51
CA GLY A 151 -1.08 -7.52 -4.50
C GLY A 151 -1.94 -7.86 -5.72
N TYR A 152 -3.17 -7.35 -5.74
CA TYR A 152 -4.04 -7.39 -6.92
C TYR A 152 -4.97 -6.19 -6.95
N ILE A 153 -5.49 -5.88 -8.13
CA ILE A 153 -6.55 -4.91 -8.37
C ILE A 153 -7.68 -5.56 -9.14
N LEU A 154 -8.89 -5.03 -9.00
CA LEU A 154 -9.94 -5.24 -9.98
C LEU A 154 -9.80 -4.23 -11.11
N ALA A 155 -10.07 -4.65 -12.34
CA ALA A 155 -9.88 -3.83 -13.53
C ALA A 155 -11.11 -3.88 -14.45
N PRO A 156 -11.31 -2.90 -15.34
CA PRO A 156 -12.29 -3.01 -16.41
C PRO A 156 -12.09 -4.30 -17.23
N PRO A 157 -13.17 -4.97 -17.64
CA PRO A 157 -14.59 -4.58 -17.63
C PRO A 157 -15.37 -4.98 -16.37
N SER A 158 -14.73 -5.20 -15.22
CA SER A 158 -15.44 -5.49 -13.96
C SER A 158 -16.51 -4.44 -13.68
N ILE A 159 -17.65 -4.87 -13.12
CA ILE A 159 -18.79 -3.98 -12.83
C ILE A 159 -18.35 -2.80 -11.98
N GLY A 160 -18.68 -1.59 -12.43
CA GLY A 160 -18.33 -0.33 -11.75
C GLY A 160 -16.90 0.17 -12.01
N TYR A 161 -16.05 -0.60 -12.67
CA TYR A 161 -14.74 -0.17 -13.14
C TYR A 161 -14.81 0.32 -14.58
N ALA A 162 -14.20 1.46 -14.87
CA ALA A 162 -14.20 2.03 -16.22
C ALA A 162 -12.79 2.52 -16.60
N ILE A 163 -12.51 2.54 -17.89
CA ILE A 163 -11.32 3.19 -18.43
C ILE A 163 -11.56 4.70 -18.38
N HIS A 164 -10.72 5.43 -17.64
CA HIS A 164 -10.75 6.90 -17.57
C HIS A 164 -9.79 7.52 -18.59
N LYS A 165 -8.56 7.00 -18.65
CA LYS A 165 -7.57 7.36 -19.67
C LYS A 165 -7.09 6.08 -20.33
N ASP A 166 -7.40 5.94 -21.62
CA ASP A 166 -7.09 4.74 -22.40
C ASP A 166 -5.65 4.77 -22.94
N GLY A 167 -5.19 3.61 -23.37
CA GLY A 167 -3.88 3.36 -23.94
C GLY A 167 -3.30 2.02 -23.48
N PRO A 168 -2.16 1.60 -24.03
CA PRO A 168 -1.44 0.43 -23.52
C PRO A 168 -0.99 0.69 -22.08
N ILE A 169 -0.84 -0.36 -21.29
CA ILE A 169 -0.18 -0.22 -19.97
C ILE A 169 1.27 0.18 -20.22
N PRO A 170 1.69 1.41 -19.83
CA PRO A 170 3.01 1.91 -20.17
C PRO A 170 4.09 1.18 -19.39
N VAL A 171 5.27 1.08 -19.97
CA VAL A 171 6.50 0.76 -19.24
C VAL A 171 7.14 2.08 -18.80
N ILE A 172 7.33 2.25 -17.50
CA ILE A 172 8.03 3.40 -16.92
C ILE A 172 9.35 2.94 -16.31
N THR A 173 10.32 3.84 -16.24
CA THR A 173 11.61 3.53 -15.61
C THR A 173 11.50 3.50 -14.09
N TRP A 174 12.52 2.96 -13.43
CA TRP A 174 12.61 2.99 -11.98
C TRP A 174 12.61 4.42 -11.43
N GLU A 175 13.27 5.34 -12.11
CA GLU A 175 13.37 6.77 -11.75
C GLU A 175 12.00 7.45 -11.88
N GLU A 176 11.28 7.21 -12.96
CA GLU A 176 9.91 7.71 -13.14
C GLU A 176 8.98 7.19 -12.05
N ARG A 177 9.10 5.90 -11.71
CA ARG A 177 8.37 5.32 -10.59
C ARG A 177 8.72 6.02 -9.27
N CYS A 178 10.00 6.17 -8.96
CA CYS A 178 10.44 6.85 -7.73
C CYS A 178 9.89 8.28 -7.65
N SER A 179 9.86 8.99 -8.77
CA SER A 179 9.28 10.33 -8.87
C SER A 179 7.79 10.35 -8.55
N LEU A 180 7.01 9.41 -9.11
CA LEU A 180 5.58 9.27 -8.81
C LEU A 180 5.35 8.93 -7.33
N ILE A 181 6.10 7.99 -6.78
CA ILE A 181 5.99 7.58 -5.38
C ILE A 181 6.31 8.76 -4.44
N THR A 182 7.40 9.47 -4.72
CA THR A 182 7.80 10.65 -3.93
C THR A 182 6.73 11.73 -3.99
N LEU A 183 6.18 12.01 -5.17
CA LEU A 183 5.08 12.96 -5.32
C LEU A 183 3.86 12.52 -4.46
N CYS A 184 3.44 11.27 -4.55
CA CYS A 184 2.35 10.74 -3.72
C CYS A 184 2.62 10.91 -2.22
N GLN A 185 3.86 10.72 -1.78
CA GLN A 185 4.25 10.83 -0.36
C GLN A 185 4.20 12.28 0.15
N THR A 186 4.30 13.29 -0.72
CA THR A 186 4.17 14.71 -0.29
C THR A 186 2.81 15.04 0.28
N TYR A 187 1.78 14.26 -0.04
CA TYR A 187 0.42 14.45 0.48
C TYR A 187 0.17 13.77 1.83
N ASN A 188 1.17 13.07 2.38
CA ASN A 188 0.99 12.35 3.63
C ASN A 188 0.84 13.31 4.82
N GLU A 189 -0.25 13.15 5.58
CA GLU A 189 -0.58 13.95 6.76
C GLU A 189 -0.22 13.22 8.07
N ILE A 190 0.27 11.97 8.00
CA ILE A 190 0.64 11.20 9.17
C ILE A 190 2.04 11.61 9.62
N ILE A 191 2.11 12.31 10.75
CA ILE A 191 3.39 12.64 11.39
C ILE A 191 3.79 11.46 12.26
N LYS A 192 4.79 10.69 11.83
CA LYS A 192 5.42 9.69 12.69
C LYS A 192 6.36 10.41 13.64
N VAL A 193 5.92 10.60 14.89
CA VAL A 193 6.85 10.99 15.97
C VAL A 193 7.85 9.84 16.11
N ALA A 194 9.13 10.14 15.94
CA ALA A 194 10.17 9.15 16.20
C ALA A 194 9.97 8.59 17.61
N PRO A 195 10.04 7.27 17.82
CA PRO A 195 9.94 6.72 19.16
C PRO A 195 11.02 7.38 20.01
N THR A 196 10.61 7.99 21.11
CA THR A 196 11.55 8.46 22.14
C THR A 196 12.49 7.29 22.42
N PRO A 197 13.82 7.46 22.32
CA PRO A 197 14.73 6.39 22.66
C PRO A 197 14.34 5.89 24.04
N LYS A 198 14.02 4.59 24.15
CA LYS A 198 13.81 3.99 25.47
C LYS A 198 15.05 4.33 26.28
N PRO A 199 14.90 4.82 27.53
CA PRO A 199 16.06 5.01 28.36
C PRO A 199 16.80 3.68 28.34
N THR A 200 18.01 3.71 27.79
CA THR A 200 18.94 2.60 27.91
C THR A 200 18.99 2.35 29.41
N LYS A 201 18.62 1.16 29.88
CA LYS A 201 18.95 0.77 31.24
C LYS A 201 20.46 0.92 31.31
N THR A 202 20.89 2.02 31.85
CA THR A 202 22.26 2.18 32.29
C THR A 202 22.52 0.92 33.12
N GLN A 203 23.48 0.13 32.74
CA GLN A 203 24.00 -0.87 33.61
C GLN A 203 24.55 -0.13 34.85
N ASP A 204 23.66 0.14 35.79
CA ASP A 204 24.00 0.55 37.16
C ASP A 204 24.58 -0.68 37.86
N SER A 205 25.73 -1.18 37.39
CA SER A 205 26.37 -2.29 38.04
C SER A 205 27.90 -2.27 37.94
N ILE A 206 28.51 -1.16 37.54
CA ILE A 206 29.98 -1.09 37.52
C ILE A 206 30.57 -0.02 38.45
N TYR A 207 29.73 0.84 39.07
CA TYR A 207 30.21 1.95 39.92
C TYR A 207 29.49 2.02 41.26
N ASP A 208 29.06 0.88 41.82
CA ASP A 208 28.51 0.86 43.16
C ASP A 208 29.59 0.51 44.22
N GLU A 209 30.86 0.42 43.81
CA GLU A 209 31.98 0.37 44.70
C GLU A 209 32.72 1.73 44.66
N ASN A 210 32.71 2.41 45.81
CA ASN A 210 33.52 3.60 46.03
C ASN A 210 34.96 3.33 45.53
N PRO A 211 35.51 4.13 44.58
CA PRO A 211 36.84 3.90 44.05
C PRO A 211 37.93 3.78 45.11
N PHE A 212 37.70 4.38 46.30
CA PHE A 212 38.60 4.27 47.44
C PHE A 212 38.50 2.95 48.18
N GLU A 213 37.40 2.23 48.17
CA GLU A 213 37.28 0.90 48.76
C GLU A 213 37.98 -0.17 47.93
N HIS A 214 37.96 -0.05 46.62
CA HIS A 214 38.70 -0.94 45.73
C HIS A 214 40.22 -0.76 45.90
N PHE A 215 40.69 0.48 46.13
CA PHE A 215 42.10 0.76 46.38
C PHE A 215 42.59 0.21 47.73
N ASN A 216 41.74 0.16 48.75
CA ASN A 216 42.06 -0.36 50.10
C ASN A 216 41.99 -1.90 50.17
N ARG A 217 41.36 -2.59 49.20
CA ARG A 217 41.30 -4.06 49.14
C ARG A 217 42.51 -4.70 48.42
N VAL A 218 43.35 -3.91 47.76
CA VAL A 218 44.38 -4.47 46.84
C VAL A 218 45.79 -4.31 47.44
N LYS A 219 46.00 -3.95 48.67
CA LYS A 219 47.38 -3.99 49.23
C LYS A 219 47.41 -4.19 50.71
N ASP A 220 47.68 -5.39 51.11
CA ASP A 220 48.49 -5.67 52.25
C ASP A 220 49.96 -5.37 51.87
N PRO A 221 50.65 -4.43 52.52
CA PRO A 221 52.03 -4.08 52.15
C PRO A 221 53.05 -5.17 52.43
N THR A 222 52.65 -6.30 52.98
CA THR A 222 53.55 -7.42 53.38
C THR A 222 53.73 -8.47 52.29
N GLU A 223 53.07 -8.38 51.12
CA GLU A 223 53.28 -9.32 50.01
C GLU A 223 54.30 -8.86 48.92
N LEU A 224 55.05 -7.81 49.21
CA LEU A 224 56.09 -7.32 48.29
C LEU A 224 57.50 -7.32 48.92
N MET A 225 57.83 -8.37 49.67
CA MET A 225 59.22 -8.69 49.96
C MET A 225 59.57 -10.12 49.57
#